data_e9e3e5f6df2498bc294c4176276785a0
#
_entry.id   e9e3e5f6df2498bc294c4176276785a0
#
_cell.length_a   1.000
_cell.length_b   1.000
_cell.length_c   1.000
_cell.angle_alpha   90.00
_cell.angle_beta   90.00
_cell.angle_gamma   90.00
#
_symmetry.space_group_name_H-M   'P 1'
#
loop_
_entity.id
_entity.type
_entity.pdbx_description
1 polymer ?
#
loop_
_entity_poly.entity_id
_entity_poly.type
_entity_poly.pdbx_seq_one_letter_code
_entity_poly.pdbx_strand_id
1 'polypeptide(L)'
;MLVGLIVERASGQPYARFLTERILAPLGLAATSVGGPPPEPAARGYRDGAPVTPFDLAAMAGTGDIWSTAADLARFTAALHAGNLITNESLHAMLTPHAPIEDDDEDLTTTGYGYGMFTGTFAGHAAYYHPGDNPGYLSFAGWIPDLSASLVILANDESVVIPDLLRKLLPAALGES
;
A
#
# COMPACT_ATOMS: atom_id res chain seq x y z
N MET A 1 9.95 -0.45 11.80
CA MET A 1 10.97 -1.22 12.55
C MET A 1 10.38 -2.24 13.54
N LEU A 2 9.50 -1.88 14.48
CA LEU A 2 8.98 -2.84 15.46
C LEU A 2 8.23 -4.01 14.80
N VAL A 3 7.40 -3.74 13.79
CA VAL A 3 6.63 -4.77 13.07
C VAL A 3 7.55 -5.79 12.39
N GLY A 4 8.61 -5.34 11.72
CA GLY A 4 9.59 -6.24 11.10
C GLY A 4 10.24 -7.17 12.13
N LEU A 5 10.64 -6.64 13.30
CA LEU A 5 11.19 -7.45 14.40
C LEU A 5 10.19 -8.46 14.98
N ILE A 6 8.90 -8.10 15.06
CA ILE A 6 7.84 -9.01 15.49
C ILE A 6 7.71 -10.17 14.48
N VAL A 7 7.71 -9.88 13.18
CA VAL A 7 7.67 -10.91 12.15
C VAL A 7 8.87 -11.85 12.25
N GLU A 8 10.09 -11.33 12.41
CA GLU A 8 11.28 -12.14 12.59
C GLU A 8 11.20 -13.05 13.82
N ARG A 9 10.75 -12.49 14.93
CA ARG A 9 10.61 -13.25 16.18
C ARG A 9 9.57 -14.36 16.08
N ALA A 10 8.44 -14.06 15.44
CA ALA A 10 7.33 -15.01 15.29
C ALA A 10 7.62 -16.10 14.25
N SER A 11 8.32 -15.75 13.16
CA SER A 11 8.60 -16.68 12.06
C SER A 11 9.90 -17.46 12.21
N GLY A 12 10.84 -16.96 13.04
CA GLY A 12 12.19 -17.50 13.13
C GLY A 12 13.06 -17.24 11.90
N GLN A 13 12.66 -16.32 11.02
CA GLN A 13 13.33 -15.99 9.77
C GLN A 13 13.60 -14.49 9.66
N PRO A 14 14.62 -14.05 8.90
CA PRO A 14 14.78 -12.65 8.54
C PRO A 14 13.51 -12.11 7.84
N TYR A 15 13.08 -10.90 8.19
CA TYR A 15 11.85 -10.27 7.71
C TYR A 15 11.72 -10.27 6.17
N ALA A 16 12.75 -9.81 5.47
CA ALA A 16 12.74 -9.76 4.00
C ALA A 16 12.59 -11.16 3.38
N ARG A 17 13.24 -12.17 3.97
CA ARG A 17 13.11 -13.56 3.52
C ARG A 17 11.69 -14.08 3.75
N PHE A 18 11.13 -13.83 4.92
CA PHE A 18 9.74 -14.21 5.23
C PHE A 18 8.76 -13.64 4.21
N LEU A 19 8.82 -12.32 3.93
CA LEU A 19 7.95 -11.69 2.93
C LEU A 19 8.16 -12.30 1.54
N THR A 20 9.40 -12.47 1.13
CA THR A 20 9.70 -13.04 -0.19
C THR A 20 9.14 -14.45 -0.36
N GLU A 21 9.38 -15.33 0.60
CA GLU A 21 8.98 -16.74 0.51
C GLU A 21 7.48 -16.97 0.75
N ARG A 22 6.86 -16.15 1.60
CA ARG A 22 5.47 -16.36 2.04
C ARG A 22 4.45 -15.51 1.31
N ILE A 23 4.87 -14.42 0.69
CA ILE A 23 3.97 -13.47 0.03
C ILE A 23 4.38 -13.24 -1.43
N LEU A 24 5.59 -12.71 -1.67
CA LEU A 24 5.94 -12.24 -3.01
C LEU A 24 6.03 -13.39 -4.02
N ALA A 25 6.76 -14.44 -3.70
CA ALA A 25 6.94 -15.58 -4.61
C ALA A 25 5.62 -16.33 -4.87
N PRO A 26 4.80 -16.69 -3.87
CA PRO A 26 3.52 -17.36 -4.10
C PRO A 26 2.54 -16.55 -4.96
N LEU A 27 2.56 -15.22 -4.86
CA LEU A 27 1.71 -14.33 -5.66
C LEU A 27 2.32 -13.94 -7.01
N GLY A 28 3.56 -14.38 -7.29
CA GLY A 28 4.26 -14.01 -8.52
C GLY A 28 4.58 -12.51 -8.64
N LEU A 29 4.85 -11.84 -7.51
CA LEU A 29 5.18 -10.41 -7.47
C LEU A 29 6.65 -10.20 -7.82
N ALA A 30 7.01 -10.49 -9.06
CA ALA A 30 8.40 -10.57 -9.51
C ALA A 30 9.11 -9.19 -9.62
N ALA A 31 8.33 -8.11 -9.71
CA ALA A 31 8.83 -6.73 -9.74
C ALA A 31 8.75 -6.05 -8.37
N THR A 32 8.65 -6.84 -7.29
CA THR A 32 8.56 -6.34 -5.91
C THR A 32 9.74 -6.86 -5.11
N SER A 33 10.38 -5.97 -4.34
CA SER A 33 11.49 -6.30 -3.44
C SER A 33 11.35 -5.64 -2.08
N VAL A 34 12.05 -6.20 -1.07
CA VAL A 34 11.98 -5.78 0.33
C VAL A 34 13.32 -5.17 0.75
N GLY A 35 13.27 -3.94 1.24
CA GLY A 35 14.47 -3.22 1.71
C GLY A 35 15.47 -2.91 0.61
N GLY A 36 16.66 -2.49 1.00
CA GLY A 36 17.76 -2.23 0.09
C GLY A 36 17.64 -0.95 -0.75
N PRO A 37 18.63 -0.72 -1.61
CA PRO A 37 18.59 0.36 -2.59
C PRO A 37 17.51 0.11 -3.65
N PRO A 38 17.14 1.16 -4.44
CA PRO A 38 16.23 0.97 -5.57
C PRO A 38 16.70 -0.17 -6.49
N PRO A 39 15.80 -1.06 -6.93
CA PRO A 39 16.14 -2.07 -7.92
C PRO A 39 16.44 -1.40 -9.29
N GLU A 40 17.17 -2.11 -10.14
CA GLU A 40 17.42 -1.65 -11.51
C GLU A 40 16.53 -2.45 -12.50
N PRO A 41 15.68 -1.79 -13.32
CA PRO A 41 15.43 -0.33 -13.36
C PRO A 41 14.41 0.12 -12.31
N ALA A 42 14.60 1.31 -11.73
CA ALA A 42 13.60 1.97 -10.88
C ALA A 42 13.32 3.40 -11.38
N ALA A 43 12.11 3.90 -11.16
CA ALA A 43 11.79 5.30 -11.38
C ALA A 43 12.61 6.17 -10.42
N ARG A 44 13.17 7.26 -10.94
CA ARG A 44 13.91 8.23 -10.13
C ARG A 44 12.92 9.12 -9.38
N GLY A 45 13.12 9.30 -8.07
CA GLY A 45 12.28 10.16 -7.26
C GLY A 45 12.64 11.65 -7.38
N TYR A 46 11.63 12.52 -7.23
CA TYR A 46 11.76 13.96 -7.34
C TYR A 46 11.08 14.68 -6.16
N ARG A 47 11.69 15.81 -5.76
CA ARG A 47 11.15 16.78 -4.81
C ARG A 47 11.44 18.18 -5.32
N ASP A 48 10.44 19.04 -5.42
CA ASP A 48 10.57 20.43 -5.91
C ASP A 48 11.25 20.51 -7.29
N GLY A 49 10.98 19.56 -8.17
CA GLY A 49 11.57 19.43 -9.50
C GLY A 49 13.02 18.96 -9.52
N ALA A 50 13.63 18.69 -8.37
CA ALA A 50 14.98 18.18 -8.24
C ALA A 50 14.99 16.67 -7.93
N PRO A 51 15.94 15.89 -8.49
CA PRO A 51 16.04 14.48 -8.17
C PRO A 51 16.49 14.28 -6.72
N VAL A 52 15.80 13.37 -6.03
CA VAL A 52 16.15 12.94 -4.69
C VAL A 52 17.28 11.91 -4.75
N THR A 53 18.24 12.00 -3.83
CA THR A 53 19.26 10.96 -3.67
C THR A 53 18.60 9.67 -3.20
N PRO A 54 18.78 8.54 -3.93
CA PRO A 54 18.27 7.25 -3.48
C PRO A 54 18.80 6.89 -2.10
N PHE A 55 17.96 6.33 -1.26
CA PHE A 55 18.35 5.84 0.06
C PHE A 55 17.98 4.37 0.23
N ASP A 56 18.65 3.71 1.16
CA ASP A 56 18.43 2.31 1.47
C ASP A 56 17.20 2.16 2.38
N LEU A 57 16.16 1.48 1.90
CA LEU A 57 14.93 1.25 2.65
C LEU A 57 15.08 0.22 3.78
N ALA A 58 16.20 -0.48 3.91
CA ALA A 58 16.36 -1.52 4.94
C ALA A 58 16.15 -0.98 6.38
N ALA A 59 16.41 0.31 6.60
CA ALA A 59 16.16 0.96 7.89
C ALA A 59 14.66 1.12 8.22
N MET A 60 13.76 0.94 7.26
CA MET A 60 12.32 1.15 7.38
C MET A 60 11.53 -0.16 7.48
N ALA A 61 12.17 -1.27 7.84
CA ALA A 61 11.58 -2.61 7.87
C ALA A 61 10.20 -2.64 8.55
N GLY A 62 9.18 -3.03 7.77
CA GLY A 62 7.79 -3.12 8.21
C GLY A 62 7.01 -1.80 8.24
N THR A 63 7.54 -0.72 7.65
CA THR A 63 6.83 0.58 7.59
C THR A 63 6.82 1.20 6.19
N GLY A 64 7.90 1.13 5.42
CA GLY A 64 7.99 1.78 4.12
C GLY A 64 9.11 1.19 3.26
N ASP A 65 9.44 -0.07 3.44
CA ASP A 65 10.62 -0.74 2.88
C ASP A 65 10.34 -1.60 1.65
N ILE A 66 9.25 -1.33 0.94
CA ILE A 66 8.88 -2.10 -0.26
C ILE A 66 9.09 -1.28 -1.52
N TRP A 67 9.86 -1.81 -2.47
CA TRP A 67 9.87 -1.38 -3.86
C TRP A 67 8.91 -2.24 -4.67
N SER A 68 8.02 -1.63 -5.45
CA SER A 68 7.01 -2.37 -6.21
C SER A 68 6.60 -1.64 -7.49
N THR A 69 5.83 -2.32 -8.31
CA THR A 69 5.06 -1.74 -9.42
C THR A 69 3.59 -1.64 -9.05
N ALA A 70 2.84 -0.76 -9.71
CA ALA A 70 1.40 -0.66 -9.51
C ALA A 70 0.68 -1.99 -9.81
N ALA A 71 1.14 -2.75 -10.80
CA ALA A 71 0.56 -4.04 -11.15
C ALA A 71 0.78 -5.10 -10.05
N ASP A 72 1.98 -5.18 -9.47
CA ASP A 72 2.26 -6.11 -8.37
C ASP A 72 1.49 -5.73 -7.11
N LEU A 73 1.44 -4.43 -6.78
CA LEU A 73 0.71 -3.94 -5.61
C LEU A 73 -0.80 -4.16 -5.75
N ALA A 74 -1.38 -3.95 -6.94
CA ALA A 74 -2.78 -4.28 -7.20
C ALA A 74 -3.06 -5.78 -7.04
N ARG A 75 -2.16 -6.64 -7.51
CA ARG A 75 -2.26 -8.10 -7.35
C ARG A 75 -2.18 -8.52 -5.89
N PHE A 76 -1.27 -7.91 -5.11
CA PHE A 76 -1.17 -8.12 -3.67
C PHE A 76 -2.47 -7.72 -2.96
N THR A 77 -2.99 -6.50 -3.24
CA THR A 77 -4.22 -5.98 -2.64
C THR A 77 -5.41 -6.90 -2.93
N ALA A 78 -5.60 -7.29 -4.19
CA ALA A 78 -6.66 -8.23 -4.56
C ALA A 78 -6.51 -9.59 -3.86
N ALA A 79 -5.31 -10.15 -3.79
CA ALA A 79 -5.07 -11.44 -3.13
C ALA A 79 -5.32 -11.39 -1.62
N LEU A 80 -4.95 -10.29 -0.96
CA LEU A 80 -5.21 -10.06 0.48
C LEU A 80 -6.71 -10.07 0.76
N HIS A 81 -7.48 -9.30 0.01
CA HIS A 81 -8.92 -9.18 0.22
C HIS A 81 -9.74 -10.37 -0.27
N ALA A 82 -9.18 -11.18 -1.18
CA ALA A 82 -9.76 -12.48 -1.57
C ALA A 82 -9.52 -13.58 -0.53
N GLY A 83 -8.83 -13.31 0.59
CA GLY A 83 -8.53 -14.30 1.62
C GLY A 83 -7.43 -15.31 1.24
N ASN A 84 -6.62 -15.00 0.23
CA ASN A 84 -5.57 -15.91 -0.25
C ASN A 84 -4.29 -15.85 0.60
N LEU A 85 -4.14 -14.85 1.47
CA LEU A 85 -2.94 -14.62 2.26
C LEU A 85 -3.12 -14.91 3.75
N ILE A 86 -4.28 -14.58 4.29
CA ILE A 86 -4.63 -14.72 5.69
C ILE A 86 -6.06 -15.26 5.81
N THR A 87 -6.41 -15.78 6.97
CA THR A 87 -7.79 -16.26 7.21
C THR A 87 -8.79 -15.10 7.19
N ASN A 88 -10.06 -15.39 6.91
CA ASN A 88 -11.13 -14.39 6.94
C ASN A 88 -11.25 -13.74 8.33
N GLU A 89 -11.00 -14.49 9.42
CA GLU A 89 -10.98 -13.94 10.78
C GLU A 89 -9.84 -12.92 10.95
N SER A 90 -8.63 -13.24 10.48
CA SER A 90 -7.49 -12.33 10.52
C SER A 90 -7.71 -11.11 9.63
N LEU A 91 -8.30 -11.28 8.45
CA LEU A 91 -8.65 -10.18 7.56
C LEU A 91 -9.69 -9.26 8.23
N HIS A 92 -10.74 -9.83 8.84
CA HIS A 92 -11.72 -9.06 9.58
C HIS A 92 -11.08 -8.26 10.74
N ALA A 93 -10.22 -8.90 11.54
CA ALA A 93 -9.50 -8.21 12.60
C ALA A 93 -8.58 -7.09 12.07
N MET A 94 -7.93 -7.31 10.91
CA MET A 94 -7.08 -6.31 10.25
C MET A 94 -7.86 -5.08 9.80
N LEU A 95 -9.08 -5.28 9.29
CA LEU A 95 -9.92 -4.22 8.72
C LEU A 95 -10.86 -3.58 9.76
N THR A 96 -10.94 -4.12 10.98
CA THR A 96 -11.72 -3.52 12.06
C THR A 96 -10.97 -2.31 12.63
N PRO A 97 -11.61 -1.13 12.74
CA PRO A 97 -10.99 0.03 13.35
C PRO A 97 -10.62 -0.22 14.83
N HIS A 98 -9.34 -0.04 15.16
CA HIS A 98 -8.82 -0.11 16.53
C HIS A 98 -8.52 1.27 17.10
N ALA A 99 -8.36 2.27 16.22
CA ALA A 99 -8.22 3.67 16.58
C ALA A 99 -9.20 4.49 15.72
N PRO A 100 -10.06 5.33 16.34
CA PRO A 100 -10.89 6.26 15.58
C PRO A 100 -10.00 7.33 14.95
N ILE A 101 -10.27 7.66 13.71
CA ILE A 101 -9.70 8.78 12.98
C ILE A 101 -10.86 9.44 12.26
N GLU A 102 -11.01 10.72 12.42
CA GLU A 102 -12.01 11.52 11.70
C GLU A 102 -11.25 12.48 10.78
N ASP A 103 -11.27 12.18 9.50
CA ASP A 103 -10.76 13.06 8.46
C ASP A 103 -11.73 13.00 7.29
N ASP A 104 -12.37 14.14 7.03
CA ASP A 104 -13.37 14.28 5.99
C ASP A 104 -12.78 15.09 4.83
N ASP A 105 -12.23 14.42 3.85
CA ASP A 105 -12.06 14.97 2.50
C ASP A 105 -13.34 14.67 1.70
N GLU A 106 -13.73 15.54 0.78
CA GLU A 106 -14.99 15.50 0.04
C GLU A 106 -15.27 14.14 -0.62
N ASP A 107 -14.23 13.43 -1.07
CA ASP A 107 -14.35 12.14 -1.76
C ASP A 107 -13.72 10.96 -1.02
N LEU A 108 -12.88 11.21 -0.02
CA LEU A 108 -12.20 10.19 0.77
C LEU A 108 -12.37 10.48 2.26
N THR A 109 -13.36 9.87 2.88
CA THR A 109 -13.52 10.00 4.33
C THR A 109 -12.72 8.91 5.04
N THR A 110 -12.16 9.25 6.20
CA THR A 110 -11.48 8.30 7.07
C THR A 110 -12.27 8.17 8.37
N THR A 111 -12.60 6.96 8.76
CA THR A 111 -13.37 6.68 10.00
C THR A 111 -12.55 5.96 11.05
N GLY A 112 -11.39 5.40 10.70
CA GLY A 112 -10.54 4.73 11.65
C GLY A 112 -9.33 4.05 11.03
N TYR A 113 -8.55 3.39 11.90
CA TYR A 113 -7.35 2.65 11.52
C TYR A 113 -7.35 1.27 12.17
N GLY A 114 -7.21 0.24 11.34
CA GLY A 114 -7.06 -1.15 11.75
C GLY A 114 -5.59 -1.56 11.86
N TYR A 115 -5.26 -2.80 11.54
CA TYR A 115 -3.86 -3.24 11.51
C TYR A 115 -3.23 -2.93 10.14
N GLY A 116 -2.67 -1.72 10.01
CA GLY A 116 -2.00 -1.27 8.81
C GLY A 116 -2.93 -0.83 7.66
N MET A 117 -4.21 -0.59 7.95
CA MET A 117 -5.19 -0.14 6.96
C MET A 117 -6.08 0.96 7.54
N PHE A 118 -6.23 2.04 6.83
CA PHE A 118 -7.30 3.00 7.06
C PHE A 118 -8.63 2.41 6.61
N THR A 119 -9.69 2.77 7.32
CA THR A 119 -11.06 2.42 6.99
C THR A 119 -11.86 3.68 6.75
N GLY A 120 -12.75 3.66 5.78
CA GLY A 120 -13.56 4.82 5.46
C GLY A 120 -14.43 4.60 4.23
N THR A 121 -14.70 5.68 3.51
CA THR A 121 -15.41 5.61 2.23
C THR A 121 -14.63 6.34 1.15
N PHE A 122 -14.79 5.88 -0.08
CA PHE A 122 -14.27 6.50 -1.27
C PHE A 122 -15.42 6.67 -2.28
N ALA A 123 -15.76 7.93 -2.60
CA ALA A 123 -16.95 8.30 -3.39
C ALA A 123 -18.22 7.55 -2.96
N GLY A 124 -18.46 7.46 -1.66
CA GLY A 124 -19.63 6.79 -1.10
C GLY A 124 -19.53 5.27 -0.96
N HIS A 125 -18.49 4.62 -1.51
CA HIS A 125 -18.23 3.19 -1.34
C HIS A 125 -17.36 2.93 -0.13
N ALA A 126 -17.64 1.88 0.64
CA ALA A 126 -16.72 1.44 1.69
C ALA A 126 -15.34 1.17 1.11
N ALA A 127 -14.29 1.62 1.79
CA ALA A 127 -12.92 1.49 1.32
C ALA A 127 -11.95 1.15 2.46
N TYR A 128 -10.96 0.35 2.12
CA TYR A 128 -9.80 0.04 2.95
C TYR A 128 -8.55 0.46 2.19
N TYR A 129 -7.70 1.28 2.78
CA TYR A 129 -6.59 1.85 2.04
C TYR A 129 -5.40 2.19 2.94
N HIS A 130 -4.25 2.43 2.32
CA HIS A 130 -3.09 3.03 2.97
C HIS A 130 -2.34 3.91 1.98
N PRO A 131 -2.11 5.19 2.30
CA PRO A 131 -1.18 6.04 1.58
C PRO A 131 0.26 5.75 2.01
N GLY A 132 1.22 6.19 1.23
CA GLY A 132 2.64 6.11 1.58
C GLY A 132 3.39 7.33 1.08
N ASP A 133 4.36 7.76 1.90
CA ASP A 133 5.24 8.88 1.64
C ASP A 133 6.67 8.48 2.00
N ASN A 134 7.50 8.36 0.99
CA ASN A 134 8.95 8.20 1.10
C ASN A 134 9.63 9.30 0.29
N PRO A 135 10.83 9.76 0.68
CA PRO A 135 11.50 10.83 -0.05
C PRO A 135 11.56 10.61 -1.57
N GLY A 136 10.89 11.50 -2.32
CA GLY A 136 10.77 11.43 -3.77
C GLY A 136 9.65 10.55 -4.32
N TYR A 137 8.85 9.89 -3.45
CA TYR A 137 7.84 8.95 -3.88
C TYR A 137 6.58 9.04 -3.03
N LEU A 138 5.43 9.04 -3.69
CA LEU A 138 4.13 8.92 -3.05
C LEU A 138 3.42 7.66 -3.54
N SER A 139 2.63 7.06 -2.67
CA SER A 139 1.86 5.87 -3.02
C SER A 139 0.47 5.91 -2.41
N PHE A 140 -0.44 5.18 -3.03
CA PHE A 140 -1.75 4.86 -2.51
C PHE A 140 -2.12 3.45 -2.95
N ALA A 141 -2.59 2.64 -2.02
CA ALA A 141 -3.18 1.34 -2.30
C ALA A 141 -4.52 1.23 -1.58
N GLY A 142 -5.59 0.99 -2.33
CA GLY A 142 -6.94 0.90 -1.82
C GLY A 142 -7.70 -0.31 -2.36
N TRP A 143 -8.69 -0.75 -1.61
CA TRP A 143 -9.64 -1.79 -1.96
C TRP A 143 -11.07 -1.30 -1.73
N ILE A 144 -11.94 -1.53 -2.71
CA ILE A 144 -13.36 -1.19 -2.69
C ILE A 144 -14.14 -2.51 -2.76
N PRO A 145 -14.67 -3.02 -1.62
CA PRO A 145 -15.24 -4.37 -1.54
C PRO A 145 -16.43 -4.62 -2.47
N ASP A 146 -17.38 -3.70 -2.53
CA ASP A 146 -18.60 -3.84 -3.33
C ASP A 146 -18.35 -3.80 -4.84
N LEU A 147 -17.22 -3.24 -5.27
CA LEU A 147 -16.75 -3.28 -6.65
C LEU A 147 -15.75 -4.42 -6.90
N SER A 148 -15.27 -5.09 -5.85
CA SER A 148 -14.15 -6.04 -5.94
C SER A 148 -12.95 -5.44 -6.69
N ALA A 149 -12.68 -4.16 -6.45
CA ALA A 149 -11.69 -3.39 -7.18
C ALA A 149 -10.54 -2.94 -6.28
N SER A 150 -9.31 -3.05 -6.80
CA SER A 150 -8.13 -2.40 -6.22
C SER A 150 -7.78 -1.14 -6.99
N LEU A 151 -7.45 -0.09 -6.25
CA LEU A 151 -6.98 1.19 -6.80
C LEU A 151 -5.57 1.44 -6.28
N VAL A 152 -4.61 1.58 -7.20
CA VAL A 152 -3.20 1.78 -6.86
C VAL A 152 -2.65 2.97 -7.64
N ILE A 153 -2.02 3.88 -6.92
CA ILE A 153 -1.26 5.00 -7.47
C ILE A 153 0.16 4.93 -6.93
N LEU A 154 1.14 4.98 -7.80
CA LEU A 154 2.55 5.15 -7.46
C LEU A 154 3.07 6.37 -8.23
N ALA A 155 3.60 7.34 -7.51
CA ALA A 155 4.18 8.55 -8.07
C ALA A 155 5.64 8.67 -7.63
N ASN A 156 6.48 9.13 -8.54
CA ASN A 156 7.90 9.40 -8.29
C ASN A 156 8.19 10.90 -8.18
N ASP A 157 7.20 11.67 -7.75
CA ASP A 157 7.30 13.12 -7.53
C ASP A 157 6.40 13.51 -6.36
N GLU A 158 6.97 14.20 -5.37
CA GLU A 158 6.24 14.63 -4.17
C GLU A 158 5.25 15.79 -4.43
N SER A 159 5.31 16.44 -5.62
CA SER A 159 4.34 17.47 -6.01
C SER A 159 2.98 16.90 -6.43
N VAL A 160 2.87 15.60 -6.58
CA VAL A 160 1.62 14.92 -6.95
C VAL A 160 0.62 14.99 -5.79
N VAL A 161 -0.59 15.45 -6.08
CA VAL A 161 -1.71 15.46 -5.14
C VAL A 161 -2.53 14.19 -5.36
N ILE A 162 -2.31 13.17 -4.53
CA ILE A 162 -2.98 11.86 -4.65
C ILE A 162 -4.51 11.99 -4.66
N PRO A 163 -5.17 12.77 -3.78
CA PRO A 163 -6.62 12.97 -3.85
C PRO A 163 -7.13 13.44 -5.22
N ASP A 164 -6.41 14.36 -5.88
CA ASP A 164 -6.81 14.84 -7.21
C ASP A 164 -6.74 13.75 -8.28
N LEU A 165 -5.78 12.83 -8.16
CA LEU A 165 -5.71 11.67 -9.06
C LEU A 165 -6.82 10.67 -8.77
N LEU A 166 -7.15 10.44 -7.50
CA LEU A 166 -8.24 9.58 -7.10
C LEU A 166 -9.57 10.06 -7.69
N ARG A 167 -9.88 11.37 -7.56
CA ARG A 167 -11.09 11.97 -8.13
C ARG A 167 -11.22 11.79 -9.64
N LYS A 168 -10.09 11.82 -10.36
CA LYS A 168 -10.06 11.66 -11.82
C LYS A 168 -10.18 10.19 -12.26
N LEU A 169 -9.60 9.28 -11.48
CA LEU A 169 -9.56 7.86 -11.84
C LEU A 169 -10.82 7.11 -11.45
N LEU A 170 -11.51 7.56 -10.41
CA LEU A 170 -12.67 6.86 -9.88
C LEU A 170 -13.85 6.77 -10.87
N PRO A 171 -14.29 7.86 -11.53
CA PRO A 171 -15.39 7.77 -12.51
C PRO A 171 -15.05 6.76 -13.61
N ALA A 172 -13.81 6.75 -14.09
CA ALA A 172 -13.34 5.78 -15.08
C ALA A 172 -13.37 4.33 -14.55
N ALA A 173 -13.00 4.13 -13.27
CA ALA A 173 -13.04 2.82 -12.64
C ALA A 173 -14.46 2.32 -12.38
N LEU A 174 -15.41 3.24 -12.17
CA LEU A 174 -16.84 2.95 -11.99
C LEU A 174 -17.59 2.80 -13.32
N GLY A 175 -16.97 3.06 -14.47
CA GLY A 175 -17.62 3.07 -15.77
C GLY A 175 -18.54 4.27 -15.99
N GLU A 176 -18.39 5.30 -15.19
CA GLU A 176 -19.08 6.58 -15.31
C GLU A 176 -18.27 7.49 -16.25
N SER A 177 -18.79 7.74 -17.44
CA SER A 177 -18.16 8.60 -18.45
C SER A 177 -18.87 9.94 -18.55
#